data_6294737c11e01a3f543d14578551ff7c
#
_entry.id   6294737c11e01a3f543d14578551ff7c
#
_cell.length_a   1.000
_cell.length_b   1.000
_cell.length_c   1.000
_cell.angle_alpha   90.00
_cell.angle_beta   90.00
_cell.angle_gamma   90.00
#
_symmetry.space_group_name_H-M   'P 1'
#
loop_
_entity.id
_entity.type
_entity.pdbx_description
1 polymer ?
#
loop_
_entity_poly.entity_id
_entity_poly.type
_entity_poly.pdbx_seq_one_letter_code
_entity_poly.pdbx_strand_id
1 'polypeptide(L)'
;MGKALDRIRIQTGDITKLDVDAIVNAANTSLLGGGGVDGAIHRAAGRELEFECRMLDGCNVGDAKITKGYKLPARHIIHTVGPVWQGGGRGEAELLASCYVRSLELAAANDCRSVAFPAISTGVYRYPKDAATEIAVGTVSMIIEQKTMPETVIFCCFDEHMAELYQRTVAALRKG
;
A
#
# COMPACT_ATOMS: atom_id res chain seq x y z
N MET A 1 10.49 -17.05 7.45
CA MET A 1 9.92 -16.55 6.18
C MET A 1 8.67 -17.26 5.74
N GLY A 2 8.60 -18.59 5.81
CA GLY A 2 7.44 -19.35 5.34
C GLY A 2 6.11 -18.93 5.96
N LYS A 3 6.06 -18.75 7.27
CA LYS A 3 4.84 -18.36 7.97
C LYS A 3 4.36 -16.95 7.61
N ALA A 4 5.29 -16.02 7.41
CA ALA A 4 4.93 -14.67 6.99
C ALA A 4 4.32 -14.69 5.60
N LEU A 5 4.90 -15.45 4.67
CA LEU A 5 4.39 -15.55 3.31
C LEU A 5 2.99 -16.15 3.26
N ASP A 6 2.63 -17.02 4.21
CA ASP A 6 1.28 -17.60 4.29
C ASP A 6 0.21 -16.56 4.66
N ARG A 7 0.60 -15.41 5.19
CA ARG A 7 -0.29 -14.30 5.54
C ARG A 7 -0.50 -13.34 4.37
N ILE A 8 0.22 -13.52 3.29
CA ILE A 8 0.12 -12.67 2.09
C ILE A 8 -0.86 -13.27 1.10
N ARG A 9 -1.76 -12.44 0.60
CA ARG A 9 -2.73 -12.78 -0.46
C ARG A 9 -2.49 -11.86 -1.64
N ILE A 10 -2.69 -12.38 -2.84
CA ILE A 10 -2.56 -11.60 -4.07
C ILE A 10 -3.87 -11.75 -4.83
N GLN A 11 -4.46 -10.64 -5.21
CA GLN A 11 -5.70 -10.66 -6.01
C GLN A 11 -5.74 -9.48 -6.98
N THR A 12 -6.53 -9.63 -8.03
CA THR A 12 -6.85 -8.55 -8.96
C THR A 12 -8.21 -7.98 -8.60
N GLY A 13 -8.39 -6.69 -8.81
CA GLY A 13 -9.68 -6.07 -8.61
C GLY A 13 -9.60 -4.64 -8.12
N ASP A 14 -10.72 -4.16 -7.61
CA ASP A 14 -10.90 -2.79 -7.15
C ASP A 14 -10.68 -2.74 -5.63
N ILE A 15 -9.59 -2.10 -5.21
CA ILE A 15 -9.21 -2.01 -3.80
C ILE A 15 -10.29 -1.29 -2.96
N THR A 16 -11.06 -0.38 -3.59
CA THR A 16 -12.10 0.38 -2.88
C THR A 16 -13.27 -0.48 -2.43
N LYS A 17 -13.40 -1.69 -2.96
CA LYS A 17 -14.50 -2.60 -2.65
C LYS A 17 -14.13 -3.67 -1.63
N LEU A 18 -12.89 -3.70 -1.17
CA LEU A 18 -12.43 -4.75 -0.25
C LEU A 18 -12.91 -4.49 1.17
N ASP A 19 -13.49 -5.53 1.76
CA ASP A 19 -13.94 -5.52 3.15
C ASP A 19 -12.77 -5.93 4.05
N VAL A 20 -11.87 -4.99 4.27
CA VAL A 20 -10.67 -5.16 5.09
C VAL A 20 -10.65 -4.06 6.15
N ASP A 21 -9.79 -4.18 7.15
CA ASP A 21 -9.69 -3.15 8.17
C ASP A 21 -9.09 -1.86 7.64
N ALA A 22 -8.10 -1.96 6.76
CA ALA A 22 -7.52 -0.78 6.13
C ALA A 22 -7.15 -1.06 4.68
N ILE A 23 -7.40 -0.09 3.80
CA ILE A 23 -6.78 -0.06 2.47
C ILE A 23 -5.71 1.02 2.47
N VAL A 24 -4.65 0.80 1.69
CA VAL A 24 -3.57 1.76 1.52
C VAL A 24 -3.81 2.54 0.24
N ASN A 25 -3.67 3.85 0.32
CA ASN A 25 -3.78 4.77 -0.80
C ASN A 25 -2.38 5.19 -1.25
N ALA A 26 -2.12 5.11 -2.53
CA ALA A 26 -0.92 5.69 -3.12
C ALA A 26 -1.20 7.17 -3.40
N ALA A 27 -0.97 7.99 -2.40
CA ALA A 27 -1.32 9.41 -2.41
C ALA A 27 -0.18 10.28 -2.95
N ASN A 28 -0.50 11.54 -3.21
CA ASN A 28 0.51 12.57 -3.43
C ASN A 28 0.76 13.33 -2.12
N THR A 29 1.73 14.23 -2.11
CA THR A 29 2.14 14.95 -0.90
C THR A 29 1.06 15.85 -0.31
N SER A 30 0.09 16.29 -1.12
CA SER A 30 -1.02 17.12 -0.62
C SER A 30 -2.08 16.33 0.13
N LEU A 31 -2.25 15.05 -0.16
CA LEU A 31 -3.31 14.16 0.33
C LEU A 31 -4.72 14.57 -0.13
N LEU A 32 -4.83 15.46 -1.08
CA LEU A 32 -6.13 16.03 -1.49
C LEU A 32 -6.74 15.37 -2.73
N GLY A 33 -6.23 14.20 -3.12
CA GLY A 33 -6.73 13.46 -4.25
C GLY A 33 -5.88 13.65 -5.49
N GLY A 34 -6.17 12.89 -6.51
CA GLY A 34 -5.43 12.89 -7.77
C GLY A 34 -6.03 11.89 -8.73
N GLY A 35 -5.20 11.32 -9.60
CA GLY A 35 -5.63 10.29 -10.54
C GLY A 35 -5.42 8.87 -10.01
N GLY A 36 -5.70 7.89 -10.85
CA GLY A 36 -5.48 6.48 -10.54
C GLY A 36 -6.22 6.01 -9.30
N VAL A 37 -5.54 5.21 -8.47
CA VAL A 37 -6.14 4.65 -7.25
C VAL A 37 -6.50 5.75 -6.25
N ASP A 38 -5.70 6.81 -6.16
CA ASP A 38 -5.98 7.95 -5.28
C ASP A 38 -7.34 8.59 -5.61
N GLY A 39 -7.57 8.89 -6.88
CA GLY A 39 -8.85 9.42 -7.33
C GLY A 39 -10.02 8.47 -7.08
N ALA A 40 -9.81 7.17 -7.34
CA ALA A 40 -10.84 6.16 -7.11
C ALA A 40 -11.22 6.08 -5.62
N ILE A 41 -10.24 6.11 -4.73
CA ILE A 41 -10.48 6.04 -3.29
C ILE A 41 -11.24 7.28 -2.82
N HIS A 42 -10.83 8.47 -3.25
CA HIS A 42 -11.52 9.71 -2.87
C HIS A 42 -12.96 9.73 -3.36
N ARG A 43 -13.23 9.29 -4.59
CA ARG A 43 -14.59 9.21 -5.12
C ARG A 43 -15.45 8.23 -4.34
N ALA A 44 -14.91 7.06 -4.02
CA ALA A 44 -15.66 6.02 -3.31
C ALA A 44 -15.90 6.37 -1.85
N ALA A 45 -14.92 6.99 -1.17
CA ALA A 45 -15.04 7.36 0.24
C ALA A 45 -15.99 8.54 0.48
N GLY A 46 -16.06 9.48 -0.47
CA GLY A 46 -16.92 10.66 -0.35
C GLY A 46 -16.17 11.88 0.17
N ARG A 47 -16.92 12.97 0.31
CA ARG A 47 -16.35 14.31 0.60
C ARG A 47 -15.70 14.44 1.97
N GLU A 48 -16.21 13.68 2.95
CA GLU A 48 -15.67 13.75 4.32
C GLU A 48 -14.20 13.35 4.37
N LEU A 49 -13.77 12.45 3.48
CA LEU A 49 -12.36 12.09 3.41
C LEU A 49 -11.48 13.29 3.07
N GLU A 50 -11.89 14.10 2.13
CA GLU A 50 -11.11 15.28 1.74
C GLU A 50 -10.97 16.25 2.91
N PHE A 51 -12.05 16.44 3.69
CA PHE A 51 -11.98 17.32 4.86
C PHE A 51 -10.99 16.81 5.89
N GLU A 52 -11.00 15.51 6.19
CA GLU A 52 -10.03 14.94 7.13
C GLU A 52 -8.61 15.06 6.59
N CYS A 53 -8.40 14.78 5.30
CA CYS A 53 -7.08 14.90 4.67
C CYS A 53 -6.52 16.31 4.75
N ARG A 54 -7.36 17.33 4.58
CA ARG A 54 -6.92 18.73 4.73
C ARG A 54 -6.37 19.02 6.12
N MET A 55 -6.97 18.42 7.14
CA MET A 55 -6.52 18.61 8.52
C MET A 55 -5.19 17.93 8.80
N LEU A 56 -4.78 16.98 7.99
CA LEU A 56 -3.49 16.31 8.12
C LEU A 56 -2.33 17.16 7.59
N ASP A 57 -2.61 18.15 6.77
CA ASP A 57 -1.61 19.08 6.23
C ASP A 57 -0.50 18.39 5.45
N GLY A 58 -0.89 17.51 4.54
CA GLY A 58 0.05 16.83 3.66
C GLY A 58 0.78 15.66 4.30
N CYS A 59 1.65 15.04 3.52
CA CYS A 59 2.46 13.90 3.95
C CYS A 59 3.74 13.86 3.12
N ASN A 60 4.86 13.59 3.76
CA ASN A 60 6.15 13.52 3.06
C ASN A 60 6.29 12.21 2.29
N VAL A 61 7.09 12.23 1.23
CA VAL A 61 7.44 11.03 0.48
C VAL A 61 8.08 10.01 1.44
N GLY A 62 7.64 8.76 1.37
CA GLY A 62 8.13 7.68 2.23
C GLY A 62 7.41 7.59 3.57
N ASP A 63 6.54 8.52 3.89
CA ASP A 63 5.76 8.50 5.13
C ASP A 63 4.32 8.07 4.86
N ALA A 64 3.52 7.96 5.92
CA ALA A 64 2.12 7.57 5.81
C ALA A 64 1.30 8.22 6.93
N LYS A 65 0.02 8.47 6.64
CA LYS A 65 -0.95 8.99 7.61
C LYS A 65 -2.27 8.24 7.46
N ILE A 66 -3.02 8.10 8.55
CA ILE A 66 -4.23 7.30 8.56
C ILE A 66 -5.46 8.19 8.74
N THR A 67 -6.55 7.84 8.04
CA THR A 67 -7.86 8.47 8.17
C THR A 67 -8.93 7.39 8.36
N LYS A 68 -10.16 7.83 8.57
CA LYS A 68 -11.32 6.93 8.49
C LYS A 68 -11.62 6.57 7.03
N GLY A 69 -12.35 5.47 6.84
CA GLY A 69 -12.74 5.00 5.51
C GLY A 69 -14.02 5.60 4.96
N TYR A 70 -14.83 6.23 5.81
CA TYR A 70 -16.12 6.85 5.46
C TYR A 70 -17.04 5.89 4.71
N LYS A 71 -17.34 6.12 3.43
CA LYS A 71 -18.28 5.28 2.66
C LYS A 71 -17.66 3.98 2.15
N LEU A 72 -16.37 3.77 2.37
CA LEU A 72 -15.73 2.51 1.98
C LEU A 72 -16.10 1.38 2.92
N PRO A 73 -16.07 0.11 2.46
CA PRO A 73 -16.14 -1.03 3.36
C PRO A 73 -15.02 -1.05 4.40
N ALA A 74 -13.82 -0.60 4.00
CA ALA A 74 -12.67 -0.53 4.90
C ALA A 74 -12.88 0.52 6.00
N ARG A 75 -12.51 0.18 7.23
CA ARG A 75 -12.65 1.11 8.37
C ARG A 75 -11.69 2.28 8.28
N HIS A 76 -10.51 2.05 7.72
CA HIS A 76 -9.45 3.06 7.63
C HIS A 76 -8.85 3.12 6.24
N ILE A 77 -8.28 4.29 5.93
CA ILE A 77 -7.42 4.46 4.77
C ILE A 77 -6.05 4.90 5.28
N ILE A 78 -5.01 4.21 4.86
CA ILE A 78 -3.63 4.61 5.14
C ILE A 78 -3.08 5.25 3.87
N HIS A 79 -2.81 6.55 3.95
CA HIS A 79 -2.31 7.33 2.82
C HIS A 79 -0.79 7.35 2.88
N THR A 80 -0.13 6.77 1.91
CA THR A 80 1.34 6.78 1.83
C THR A 80 1.76 7.42 0.52
N VAL A 81 2.88 8.12 0.54
CA VAL A 81 3.37 8.87 -0.62
C VAL A 81 4.64 8.19 -1.15
N GLY A 82 4.49 7.48 -2.25
CA GLY A 82 5.61 6.80 -2.90
C GLY A 82 6.50 7.77 -3.66
N PRO A 83 7.75 7.38 -3.91
CA PRO A 83 8.66 8.21 -4.69
C PRO A 83 8.33 8.19 -6.18
N VAL A 84 8.62 9.32 -6.85
CA VAL A 84 8.64 9.38 -8.31
C VAL A 84 9.97 8.77 -8.76
N TRP A 85 9.93 7.88 -9.75
CA TRP A 85 11.14 7.26 -10.25
C TRP A 85 11.99 8.27 -11.02
N GLN A 86 13.26 8.38 -10.64
CA GLN A 86 14.22 9.28 -11.27
C GLN A 86 15.56 8.57 -11.50
N GLY A 87 15.49 7.30 -11.92
CA GLY A 87 16.67 6.52 -12.28
C GLY A 87 17.28 5.65 -11.20
N GLY A 88 16.76 5.73 -9.96
CA GLY A 88 17.22 4.87 -8.86
C GLY A 88 18.35 5.44 -8.01
N GLY A 89 18.87 6.61 -8.36
CA GLY A 89 19.98 7.22 -7.63
C GLY A 89 19.58 8.25 -6.58
N ARG A 90 18.28 8.41 -6.30
CA ARG A 90 17.77 9.43 -5.37
C ARG A 90 17.11 8.83 -4.13
N GLY A 91 17.51 7.62 -3.75
CA GLY A 91 16.96 6.97 -2.57
C GLY A 91 15.56 6.42 -2.77
N GLU A 92 15.12 6.19 -4.00
CA GLU A 92 13.77 5.72 -4.30
C GLU A 92 13.48 4.36 -3.67
N ALA A 93 14.46 3.45 -3.64
CA ALA A 93 14.26 2.12 -3.05
C ALA A 93 13.97 2.22 -1.56
N GLU A 94 14.74 3.01 -0.84
CA GLU A 94 14.54 3.23 0.60
C GLU A 94 13.22 3.95 0.88
N LEU A 95 12.86 4.92 0.07
CA LEU A 95 11.60 5.65 0.21
C LEU A 95 10.39 4.74 -0.05
N LEU A 96 10.47 3.89 -1.07
CA LEU A 96 9.39 2.93 -1.36
C LEU A 96 9.25 1.93 -0.22
N ALA A 97 10.36 1.35 0.25
CA ALA A 97 10.34 0.45 1.40
C ALA A 97 9.73 1.13 2.62
N SER A 98 10.09 2.39 2.89
CA SER A 98 9.55 3.18 3.99
C SER A 98 8.02 3.32 3.92
N CYS A 99 7.45 3.44 2.71
CA CYS A 99 6.00 3.48 2.54
C CYS A 99 5.34 2.23 3.13
N TYR A 100 5.89 1.05 2.86
CA TYR A 100 5.35 -0.20 3.39
C TYR A 100 5.57 -0.32 4.89
N VAL A 101 6.75 0.05 5.39
CA VAL A 101 7.05 0.02 6.83
C VAL A 101 6.10 0.92 7.60
N ARG A 102 5.98 2.19 7.18
CA ARG A 102 5.14 3.16 7.88
C ARG A 102 3.67 2.77 7.82
N SER A 103 3.21 2.27 6.68
CA SER A 103 1.83 1.80 6.53
C SER A 103 1.52 0.66 7.49
N LEU A 104 2.41 -0.31 7.61
CA LEU A 104 2.22 -1.44 8.51
C LEU A 104 2.30 -1.03 9.98
N GLU A 105 3.15 -0.07 10.32
CA GLU A 105 3.19 0.49 11.68
C GLU A 105 1.85 1.14 12.06
N LEU A 106 1.27 1.93 11.16
CA LEU A 106 -0.03 2.57 11.39
C LEU A 106 -1.15 1.53 11.49
N ALA A 107 -1.11 0.51 10.65
CA ALA A 107 -2.09 -0.57 10.70
C ALA A 107 -2.07 -1.27 12.05
N ALA A 108 -0.90 -1.64 12.54
CA ALA A 108 -0.74 -2.30 13.83
C ALA A 108 -1.19 -1.40 14.98
N ALA A 109 -0.84 -0.11 14.94
CA ALA A 109 -1.21 0.84 15.97
C ALA A 109 -2.72 1.08 16.04
N ASN A 110 -3.44 0.81 14.95
CA ASN A 110 -4.90 1.00 14.86
C ASN A 110 -5.66 -0.33 14.84
N ASP A 111 -5.04 -1.41 15.29
CA ASP A 111 -5.63 -2.75 15.41
C ASP A 111 -6.22 -3.27 14.10
N CYS A 112 -5.56 -2.98 12.98
CA CYS A 112 -5.98 -3.47 11.67
C CYS A 112 -5.45 -4.89 11.47
N ARG A 113 -6.36 -5.87 11.42
CA ARG A 113 -6.01 -7.28 11.19
C ARG A 113 -5.74 -7.57 9.74
N SER A 114 -6.41 -6.85 8.85
CA SER A 114 -6.29 -7.03 7.40
C SER A 114 -6.00 -5.69 6.74
N VAL A 115 -5.02 -5.70 5.85
CA VAL A 115 -4.56 -4.50 5.13
C VAL A 115 -4.39 -4.85 3.67
N ALA A 116 -4.90 -4.01 2.78
CA ALA A 116 -4.72 -4.18 1.34
C ALA A 116 -3.86 -3.05 0.77
N PHE A 117 -2.87 -3.41 -0.03
CA PHE A 117 -1.96 -2.47 -0.68
C PHE A 117 -2.19 -2.44 -2.19
N PRO A 118 -2.13 -1.26 -2.80
CA PRO A 118 -1.98 -1.15 -4.26
C PRO A 118 -0.50 -1.31 -4.63
N ALA A 119 -0.20 -1.33 -5.92
CA ALA A 119 1.18 -1.35 -6.42
C ALA A 119 1.74 0.09 -6.39
N ILE A 120 2.32 0.48 -5.27
CA ILE A 120 2.78 1.86 -5.03
C ILE A 120 3.87 2.27 -6.01
N SER A 121 3.78 3.50 -6.54
CA SER A 121 4.75 4.15 -7.44
C SER A 121 4.85 3.56 -8.85
N THR A 122 4.10 2.51 -9.19
CA THR A 122 4.24 1.83 -10.48
C THR A 122 3.39 2.41 -11.61
N GLY A 123 2.50 3.35 -11.29
CA GLY A 123 1.68 4.04 -12.29
C GLY A 123 2.41 5.24 -12.87
N VAL A 124 1.82 6.43 -12.70
CA VAL A 124 2.39 7.67 -13.25
C VAL A 124 3.76 8.02 -12.68
N TYR A 125 4.13 7.50 -11.53
CA TYR A 125 5.45 7.71 -10.93
C TYR A 125 6.54 6.85 -11.56
N ARG A 126 6.18 5.89 -12.41
CA ARG A 126 7.06 5.13 -13.30
C ARG A 126 8.13 4.28 -12.62
N TYR A 127 7.96 3.90 -11.39
CA TYR A 127 8.88 2.96 -10.74
C TYR A 127 8.85 1.64 -11.53
N PRO A 128 10.03 1.06 -11.87
CA PRO A 128 10.06 -0.22 -12.58
C PRO A 128 9.29 -1.28 -11.80
N LYS A 129 8.36 -1.96 -12.47
CA LYS A 129 7.41 -2.86 -11.84
C LYS A 129 8.08 -4.01 -11.11
N ASP A 130 9.09 -4.62 -11.72
CA ASP A 130 9.82 -5.76 -11.12
C ASP A 130 10.50 -5.33 -9.82
N ALA A 131 11.23 -4.22 -9.86
CA ALA A 131 11.95 -3.72 -8.70
C ALA A 131 10.99 -3.30 -7.58
N ALA A 132 9.89 -2.63 -7.95
CA ALA A 132 8.87 -2.20 -6.98
C ALA A 132 8.21 -3.39 -6.30
N THR A 133 7.93 -4.45 -7.05
CA THR A 133 7.31 -5.67 -6.52
C THR A 133 8.24 -6.38 -5.53
N GLU A 134 9.53 -6.47 -5.86
CA GLU A 134 10.51 -7.06 -4.95
C GLU A 134 10.60 -6.31 -3.64
N ILE A 135 10.57 -4.97 -3.69
CA ILE A 135 10.59 -4.14 -2.48
C ILE A 135 9.30 -4.35 -1.68
N ALA A 136 8.14 -4.35 -2.33
CA ALA A 136 6.86 -4.52 -1.67
C ALA A 136 6.78 -5.86 -0.92
N VAL A 137 7.01 -6.95 -1.63
CA VAL A 137 6.88 -8.29 -1.05
C VAL A 137 7.98 -8.53 0.00
N GLY A 138 9.22 -8.15 -0.31
CA GLY A 138 10.35 -8.34 0.59
C GLY A 138 10.18 -7.56 1.89
N THR A 139 9.80 -6.28 1.79
CA THR A 139 9.63 -5.43 2.97
C THR A 139 8.46 -5.92 3.83
N VAL A 140 7.31 -6.17 3.22
CA VAL A 140 6.12 -6.62 3.94
C VAL A 140 6.39 -7.95 4.64
N SER A 141 6.97 -8.94 3.94
CA SER A 141 7.23 -10.25 4.55
C SER A 141 8.20 -10.14 5.72
N MET A 142 9.23 -9.30 5.60
CA MET A 142 10.19 -9.10 6.68
C MET A 142 9.54 -8.45 7.92
N ILE A 143 8.69 -7.45 7.72
CA ILE A 143 8.04 -6.75 8.82
C ILE A 143 7.02 -7.65 9.52
N ILE A 144 6.14 -8.32 8.78
CA ILE A 144 5.08 -9.13 9.40
C ILE A 144 5.64 -10.41 10.06
N GLU A 145 6.81 -10.89 9.63
CA GLU A 145 7.45 -12.03 10.28
C GLU A 145 7.73 -11.77 11.75
N GLN A 146 8.02 -10.53 12.10
CA GLN A 146 8.37 -10.13 13.46
C GLN A 146 7.17 -9.63 14.27
N LYS A 147 5.96 -9.61 13.66
CA LYS A 147 4.77 -9.06 14.28
C LYS A 147 3.58 -9.98 14.08
N THR A 148 2.64 -9.95 15.03
CA THR A 148 1.37 -10.69 14.90
C THR A 148 0.35 -9.92 14.08
N MET A 149 0.46 -8.59 14.01
CA MET A 149 -0.46 -7.73 13.28
C MET A 149 0.25 -7.01 12.15
N PRO A 150 -0.36 -6.86 10.97
CA PRO A 150 -1.66 -7.43 10.60
C PRO A 150 -1.58 -8.95 10.34
N GLU A 151 -2.70 -9.63 10.53
CA GLU A 151 -2.79 -11.08 10.30
C GLU A 151 -2.76 -11.42 8.81
N THR A 152 -3.33 -10.55 7.98
CA THR A 152 -3.44 -10.74 6.54
C THR A 152 -3.05 -9.47 5.82
N VAL A 153 -2.20 -9.61 4.80
CA VAL A 153 -1.84 -8.54 3.88
C VAL A 153 -2.24 -8.96 2.48
N ILE A 154 -3.02 -8.11 1.82
CA ILE A 154 -3.48 -8.35 0.45
C ILE A 154 -2.75 -7.37 -0.47
N PHE A 155 -2.09 -7.88 -1.49
CA PHE A 155 -1.63 -7.05 -2.60
C PHE A 155 -2.72 -7.06 -3.65
N CYS A 156 -3.43 -5.95 -3.76
CA CYS A 156 -4.53 -5.79 -4.71
C CYS A 156 -3.99 -5.18 -5.99
N CYS A 157 -3.91 -5.98 -7.03
CA CYS A 157 -3.30 -5.60 -8.30
C CYS A 157 -4.36 -5.09 -9.25
N PHE A 158 -3.98 -4.11 -10.08
CA PHE A 158 -4.88 -3.52 -11.05
C PHE A 158 -5.23 -4.51 -12.18
N ASP A 159 -4.25 -5.36 -12.57
CA ASP A 159 -4.45 -6.33 -13.64
C ASP A 159 -3.70 -7.64 -13.37
N GLU A 160 -3.95 -8.63 -14.23
CA GLU A 160 -3.34 -9.96 -14.10
C GLU A 160 -1.83 -9.94 -14.27
N HIS A 161 -1.29 -9.04 -15.08
CA HIS A 161 0.15 -8.92 -15.29
C HIS A 161 0.86 -8.57 -13.99
N MET A 162 0.34 -7.60 -13.24
CA MET A 162 0.90 -7.24 -11.94
C MET A 162 0.72 -8.36 -10.93
N ALA A 163 -0.43 -9.03 -10.93
CA ALA A 163 -0.68 -10.16 -10.04
C ALA A 163 0.34 -11.27 -10.27
N GLU A 164 0.67 -11.58 -11.52
CA GLU A 164 1.69 -12.58 -11.84
C GLU A 164 3.08 -12.19 -11.32
N LEU A 165 3.43 -10.91 -11.41
CA LEU A 165 4.71 -10.42 -10.86
C LEU A 165 4.77 -10.65 -9.35
N TYR A 166 3.71 -10.33 -8.63
CA TYR A 166 3.64 -10.54 -7.19
C TYR A 166 3.70 -12.03 -6.84
N GLN A 167 2.96 -12.87 -7.58
CA GLN A 167 2.96 -14.31 -7.37
C GLN A 167 4.35 -14.92 -7.57
N ARG A 168 5.05 -14.52 -8.63
CA ARG A 168 6.41 -14.99 -8.91
C ARG A 168 7.40 -14.55 -7.83
N THR A 169 7.23 -13.32 -7.34
CA THR A 169 8.12 -12.79 -6.29
C THR A 169 7.92 -13.54 -4.98
N VAL A 170 6.67 -13.81 -4.60
CA VAL A 170 6.37 -14.61 -3.40
C VAL A 170 6.94 -16.03 -3.57
N ALA A 171 6.75 -16.65 -4.74
CA ALA A 171 7.26 -17.99 -5.02
C ALA A 171 8.79 -18.03 -4.92
N ALA A 172 9.47 -17.01 -5.40
CA ALA A 172 10.94 -16.93 -5.31
C ALA A 172 11.41 -16.85 -3.86
N LEU A 173 10.70 -16.11 -3.01
CA LEU A 173 11.05 -16.03 -1.58
C LEU A 173 10.82 -17.35 -0.85
N ARG A 174 9.80 -18.13 -1.26
CA ARG A 174 9.56 -19.46 -0.66
C ARG A 174 10.68 -20.45 -0.96
N LYS A 175 11.36 -20.28 -2.08
CA LYS A 175 12.47 -21.14 -2.49
C LYS A 175 13.82 -20.75 -1.86
N GLY A 176 13.92 -19.50 -1.41
CA GLY A 176 15.12 -18.99 -0.76
C GLY A 176 15.15 -19.30 0.75
#